data_390f18c1c2a16a35e4825752a523bc69
#
_entry.id   390f18c1c2a16a35e4825752a523bc69
#
_cell.length_a   1.000
_cell.length_b   1.000
_cell.length_c   1.000
_cell.angle_alpha   90.00
_cell.angle_beta   90.00
_cell.angle_gamma   90.00
#
_symmetry.space_group_name_H-M   'P 1'
#
loop_
_entity.id
_entity.type
_entity.pdbx_description
1 polymer ?
#
loop_
_entity_poly.entity_id
_entity_poly.type
_entity_poly.pdbx_seq_one_letter_code
_entity_poly.pdbx_strand_id
1 'polypeptide(L)'
;MEQKIVKYSVLSPLAKVPAYATAGAAAADLCAALEEPLTIAPMQRVLVPTGLAIELPDAGCVALVYARSGLSIKHGLCMANGVGVVDSDYRGELKVPMINLGTEPYTIAPGERVAQLCIAPVWQAAFVPAPTLNETERGEGGFGSTGK
;
A
#
# COMPACT_ATOMS: atom_id res chain seq x y z
N MET A 1 5.66 -13.92 17.64
CA MET A 1 5.68 -13.50 16.21
C MET A 1 7.08 -12.97 15.92
N GLU A 2 7.72 -13.43 14.85
CA GLU A 2 9.02 -12.89 14.43
C GLU A 2 8.84 -11.45 13.95
N GLN A 3 9.71 -10.53 14.42
CA GLN A 3 9.68 -9.13 13.99
C GLN A 3 10.85 -8.86 13.05
N LYS A 4 10.59 -8.16 11.96
CA LYS A 4 11.61 -7.62 11.07
C LYS A 4 11.88 -6.16 11.42
N ILE A 5 13.16 -5.81 11.52
CA ILE A 5 13.57 -4.43 11.81
C ILE A 5 13.48 -3.62 10.52
N VAL A 6 12.60 -2.64 10.50
CA VAL A 6 12.51 -1.63 9.42
C VAL A 6 12.98 -0.29 10.01
N LYS A 7 14.04 0.27 9.44
CA LYS A 7 14.50 1.60 9.84
C LYS A 7 13.64 2.65 9.14
N TYR A 8 13.50 3.81 9.75
CA TYR A 8 12.80 4.94 9.14
C TYR A 8 13.52 6.25 9.37
N SER A 9 13.30 7.21 8.48
CA SER A 9 13.72 8.60 8.62
C SER A 9 12.48 9.49 8.60
N VAL A 10 12.49 10.51 9.47
CA VAL A 10 11.46 11.54 9.53
C VAL A 10 11.87 12.68 8.59
N LEU A 11 11.05 12.94 7.58
CA LEU A 11 11.28 13.98 6.56
C LEU A 11 10.43 15.24 6.81
N SER A 12 9.41 15.12 7.67
CA SER A 12 8.51 16.22 8.03
C SER A 12 8.21 16.17 9.52
N PRO A 13 8.12 17.31 10.22
CA PRO A 13 7.68 17.36 11.62
C PRO A 13 6.23 16.89 11.82
N LEU A 14 5.45 16.80 10.74
CA LEU A 14 4.06 16.30 10.75
C LEU A 14 3.95 14.78 10.61
N ALA A 15 5.07 14.10 10.36
CA ALA A 15 5.09 12.66 10.19
C ALA A 15 4.71 11.93 11.49
N LYS A 16 3.93 10.85 11.33
CA LYS A 16 3.63 9.91 12.42
C LYS A 16 4.22 8.55 12.08
N VAL A 17 4.98 7.99 13.01
CA VAL A 17 5.55 6.64 12.84
C VAL A 17 4.44 5.63 12.67
N PRO A 18 4.52 4.69 11.71
CA PRO A 18 3.49 3.68 11.50
C PRO A 18 3.27 2.85 12.76
N ALA A 19 2.01 2.63 13.11
CA ALA A 19 1.65 1.91 14.33
C ALA A 19 0.61 0.82 14.06
N TYR A 20 0.80 -0.34 14.68
CA TYR A 20 -0.19 -1.41 14.67
C TYR A 20 -1.31 -1.08 15.65
N ALA A 21 -2.55 -1.08 15.18
CA ALA A 21 -3.72 -0.75 16.00
C ALA A 21 -3.99 -1.77 17.11
N THR A 22 -3.64 -3.04 16.90
CA THR A 22 -3.77 -4.14 17.86
C THR A 22 -2.57 -5.08 17.74
N ALA A 23 -2.35 -5.91 18.75
CA ALA A 23 -1.27 -6.92 18.74
C ALA A 23 -1.39 -7.95 17.59
N GLY A 24 -2.60 -8.17 17.07
CA GLY A 24 -2.86 -9.08 15.94
C GLY A 24 -3.00 -8.37 14.58
N ALA A 25 -2.81 -7.06 14.51
CA ALA A 25 -2.90 -6.35 13.25
C ALA A 25 -1.77 -6.79 12.30
N ALA A 26 -2.12 -7.06 11.03
CA ALA A 26 -1.16 -7.47 10.00
C ALA A 26 -0.45 -6.28 9.33
N ALA A 27 -1.03 -5.09 9.43
CA ALA A 27 -0.50 -3.87 8.85
C ALA A 27 -0.51 -2.71 9.85
N ALA A 28 0.46 -1.81 9.71
CA ALA A 28 0.58 -0.59 10.48
C ALA A 28 -0.11 0.57 9.76
N ASP A 29 -0.80 1.43 10.47
CA ASP A 29 -1.45 2.61 9.89
C ASP A 29 -0.43 3.63 9.39
N LEU A 30 -0.67 4.18 8.19
CA LEU A 30 0.02 5.34 7.62
C LEU A 30 -0.88 6.57 7.74
N CYS A 31 -0.31 7.66 8.25
CA CYS A 31 -1.01 8.92 8.46
C CYS A 31 -0.59 9.98 7.44
N ALA A 32 -1.52 10.85 7.09
CA ALA A 32 -1.26 12.00 6.22
C ALA A 32 -0.45 13.08 6.96
N ALA A 33 0.73 13.41 6.45
CA ALA A 33 1.59 14.49 6.94
C ALA A 33 1.22 15.80 6.22
N LEU A 34 0.06 16.34 6.53
CA LEU A 34 -0.50 17.55 5.91
C LEU A 34 -0.47 18.70 6.91
N GLU A 35 -0.22 19.92 6.41
CA GLU A 35 -0.39 21.16 7.17
C GLU A 35 -1.86 21.59 7.20
N GLU A 36 -2.53 21.47 6.07
CA GLU A 36 -3.93 21.85 5.86
C GLU A 36 -4.75 20.65 5.36
N PRO A 37 -6.07 20.65 5.58
CA PRO A 37 -6.95 19.61 5.03
C PRO A 37 -6.85 19.51 3.50
N LEU A 38 -6.85 18.29 2.97
CA LEU A 38 -6.76 18.00 1.54
C LEU A 38 -8.08 17.38 1.05
N THR A 39 -8.79 18.10 0.19
CA THR A 39 -10.04 17.61 -0.41
C THR A 39 -9.77 16.89 -1.73
N ILE A 40 -10.36 15.70 -1.88
CA ILE A 40 -10.28 14.86 -3.08
C ILE A 40 -11.67 14.78 -3.69
N ALA A 41 -11.86 15.42 -4.84
CA ALA A 41 -13.11 15.35 -5.58
C ALA A 41 -13.32 13.94 -6.18
N PRO A 42 -14.55 13.55 -6.54
CA PRO A 42 -14.82 12.31 -7.27
C PRO A 42 -13.92 12.17 -8.51
N MET A 43 -13.35 10.99 -8.71
CA MET A 43 -12.38 10.63 -9.76
C MET A 43 -11.05 11.36 -9.72
N GLN A 44 -10.84 12.25 -8.77
CA GLN A 44 -9.54 12.91 -8.58
C GLN A 44 -8.54 11.95 -7.94
N ARG A 45 -7.28 12.04 -8.42
CA ARG A 45 -6.11 11.37 -7.83
C ARG A 45 -5.22 12.39 -7.16
N VAL A 46 -4.71 12.02 -5.99
CA VAL A 46 -3.78 12.83 -5.21
C VAL A 46 -2.67 11.96 -4.67
N LEU A 47 -1.53 12.56 -4.40
CA LEU A 47 -0.41 11.90 -3.75
C LEU A 47 -0.29 12.47 -2.33
N VAL A 48 -0.73 11.68 -1.33
CA VAL A 48 -0.75 12.09 0.07
C VAL A 48 0.61 11.82 0.71
N PRO A 49 1.31 12.83 1.23
CA PRO A 49 2.60 12.64 1.90
C PRO A 49 2.41 11.98 3.27
N THR A 50 3.39 11.15 3.67
CA THR A 50 3.47 10.61 5.05
C THR A 50 4.60 11.26 5.86
N GLY A 51 5.50 12.00 5.21
CA GLY A 51 6.68 12.58 5.81
C GLY A 51 7.72 11.56 6.29
N LEU A 52 7.66 10.33 5.79
CA LEU A 52 8.52 9.22 6.20
C LEU A 52 9.23 8.59 5.00
N ALA A 53 10.49 8.20 5.20
CA ALA A 53 11.19 7.25 4.34
C ALA A 53 11.55 6.01 5.16
N ILE A 54 11.63 4.84 4.52
CA ILE A 54 11.96 3.58 5.19
C ILE A 54 13.15 2.88 4.52
N GLU A 55 13.80 2.01 5.30
CA GLU A 55 14.80 1.07 4.84
C GLU A 55 14.41 -0.34 5.30
N LEU A 56 14.11 -1.22 4.34
CA LEU A 56 13.80 -2.61 4.62
C LEU A 56 15.07 -3.38 5.01
N PRO A 57 14.96 -4.48 5.77
CA PRO A 57 16.13 -5.19 6.29
C PRO A 57 17.00 -5.81 5.19
N ASP A 58 16.39 -6.27 4.11
CA ASP A 58 17.07 -6.94 2.99
C ASP A 58 16.19 -7.00 1.73
N ALA A 59 16.74 -7.50 0.63
CA ALA A 59 16.02 -7.66 -0.65
C ALA A 59 14.98 -8.80 -0.65
N GLY A 60 14.91 -9.61 0.41
CA GLY A 60 13.87 -10.61 0.60
C GLY A 60 12.58 -10.05 1.21
N CYS A 61 12.51 -8.72 1.40
CA CYS A 61 11.34 -8.04 1.93
C CYS A 61 10.80 -7.01 0.94
N VAL A 62 9.49 -6.82 0.95
CA VAL A 62 8.77 -5.76 0.26
C VAL A 62 7.86 -5.04 1.26
N ALA A 63 7.67 -3.74 1.11
CA ALA A 63 6.63 -3.02 1.82
C ALA A 63 5.44 -2.79 0.90
N LEU A 64 4.26 -3.21 1.34
CA LEU A 64 3.02 -3.12 0.58
C LEU A 64 2.09 -2.11 1.25
N VAL A 65 1.61 -1.16 0.47
CA VAL A 65 0.67 -0.13 0.93
C VAL A 65 -0.72 -0.44 0.41
N TYR A 66 -1.66 -0.57 1.33
CA TYR A 66 -3.06 -0.89 1.04
C TYR A 66 -3.99 0.22 1.47
N ALA A 67 -5.13 0.31 0.80
CA ALA A 67 -6.24 1.14 1.27
C ALA A 67 -6.78 0.63 2.62
N ARG A 68 -7.39 1.54 3.38
CA ARG A 68 -8.14 1.18 4.60
C ARG A 68 -9.58 0.87 4.25
N SER A 69 -10.08 -0.27 4.75
CA SER A 69 -11.44 -0.76 4.46
C SER A 69 -12.54 0.26 4.76
N GLY A 70 -12.44 0.97 5.88
CA GLY A 70 -13.42 1.98 6.26
C GLY A 70 -13.48 3.17 5.32
N LEU A 71 -12.34 3.66 4.82
CA LEU A 71 -12.29 4.74 3.84
C LEU A 71 -12.79 4.28 2.46
N SER A 72 -12.42 3.06 2.06
CA SER A 72 -12.85 2.50 0.77
C SER A 72 -14.35 2.29 0.72
N ILE A 73 -14.95 1.61 1.71
CA ILE A 73 -16.37 1.25 1.68
C ILE A 73 -17.28 2.45 1.94
N LYS A 74 -16.90 3.34 2.87
CA LYS A 74 -17.78 4.46 3.24
C LYS A 74 -17.65 5.67 2.32
N HIS A 75 -16.46 5.89 1.75
CA HIS A 75 -16.12 7.12 1.03
C HIS A 75 -15.54 6.89 -0.36
N GLY A 76 -15.36 5.63 -0.77
CA GLY A 76 -14.79 5.30 -2.08
C GLY A 76 -13.30 5.61 -2.23
N LEU A 77 -12.59 5.92 -1.13
CA LEU A 77 -11.16 6.21 -1.18
C LEU A 77 -10.33 4.94 -1.31
N CYS A 78 -9.63 4.80 -2.42
CA CYS A 78 -8.81 3.64 -2.74
C CYS A 78 -7.38 4.07 -3.10
N MET A 79 -6.48 3.08 -3.14
CA MET A 79 -5.16 3.28 -3.75
C MET A 79 -5.32 3.45 -5.27
N ALA A 80 -4.78 4.51 -5.86
CA ALA A 80 -4.87 4.76 -7.30
C ALA A 80 -4.14 3.71 -8.14
N ASN A 81 -3.16 3.03 -7.57
CA ASN A 81 -2.39 1.92 -8.17
C ASN A 81 -2.85 0.53 -7.68
N GLY A 82 -3.98 0.42 -6.99
CA GLY A 82 -4.47 -0.81 -6.38
C GLY A 82 -3.69 -1.19 -5.12
N VAL A 83 -2.43 -1.53 -5.25
CA VAL A 83 -1.48 -1.78 -4.15
C VAL A 83 -0.20 -1.01 -4.41
N GLY A 84 0.28 -0.28 -3.41
CA GLY A 84 1.60 0.34 -3.46
C GLY A 84 2.68 -0.72 -3.21
N VAL A 85 3.62 -0.87 -4.13
CA VAL A 85 4.78 -1.75 -3.97
C VAL A 85 6.00 -0.89 -3.73
N VAL A 86 6.63 -1.04 -2.58
CA VAL A 86 7.81 -0.29 -2.18
C VAL A 86 8.99 -1.24 -2.10
N ASP A 87 9.93 -1.05 -3.01
CA ASP A 87 11.11 -1.89 -3.15
C ASP A 87 12.08 -1.73 -1.97
N SER A 88 12.89 -2.74 -1.70
CA SER A 88 13.84 -2.74 -0.58
C SER A 88 14.93 -1.69 -0.70
N ASP A 89 15.24 -1.23 -1.90
CA ASP A 89 16.25 -0.20 -2.20
C ASP A 89 15.65 1.21 -2.40
N TYR A 90 14.32 1.38 -2.31
CA TYR A 90 13.71 2.69 -2.35
C TYR A 90 14.02 3.49 -1.07
N ARG A 91 14.47 4.74 -1.24
CA ARG A 91 14.86 5.65 -0.13
C ARG A 91 14.09 6.97 -0.14
N GLY A 92 13.14 7.12 -1.07
CA GLY A 92 12.29 8.30 -1.13
C GLY A 92 11.19 8.29 -0.06
N GLU A 93 10.46 9.37 0.01
CA GLU A 93 9.29 9.50 0.88
C GLU A 93 8.21 8.48 0.51
N LEU A 94 7.66 7.81 1.51
CA LEU A 94 6.43 7.05 1.37
C LEU A 94 5.28 8.01 1.12
N LYS A 95 4.76 8.03 -0.10
CA LYS A 95 3.57 8.78 -0.46
C LYS A 95 2.45 7.82 -0.84
N VAL A 96 1.23 8.17 -0.44
CA VAL A 96 0.04 7.34 -0.68
C VAL A 96 -0.70 7.89 -1.89
N PRO A 97 -0.64 7.22 -3.06
CA PRO A 97 -1.43 7.60 -4.24
C PRO A 97 -2.89 7.19 -4.01
N MET A 98 -3.75 8.16 -3.79
CA MET A 98 -5.18 7.93 -3.54
C MET A 98 -6.05 8.40 -4.70
N ILE A 99 -7.16 7.73 -4.90
CA ILE A 99 -8.25 8.10 -5.79
C ILE A 99 -9.57 8.07 -5.04
N ASN A 100 -10.44 9.01 -5.32
CA ASN A 100 -11.82 9.01 -4.84
C ASN A 100 -12.73 8.38 -5.92
N LEU A 101 -13.18 7.15 -5.69
CA LEU A 101 -14.15 6.43 -6.52
C LEU A 101 -15.60 6.59 -6.01
N GLY A 102 -15.81 7.41 -4.99
CA GLY A 102 -17.12 7.77 -4.47
C GLY A 102 -17.79 8.87 -5.32
N THR A 103 -18.98 9.26 -4.92
CA THR A 103 -19.79 10.30 -5.58
C THR A 103 -19.64 11.67 -4.94
N GLU A 104 -19.11 11.73 -3.71
CA GLU A 104 -18.93 12.95 -2.94
C GLU A 104 -17.46 13.27 -2.72
N PRO A 105 -17.08 14.57 -2.63
CA PRO A 105 -15.74 14.94 -2.23
C PRO A 105 -15.41 14.43 -0.82
N TYR A 106 -14.17 14.01 -0.60
CA TYR A 106 -13.69 13.63 0.71
C TYR A 106 -12.53 14.54 1.14
N THR A 107 -12.57 15.03 2.38
CA THR A 107 -11.51 15.88 2.92
C THR A 107 -10.70 15.11 3.95
N ILE A 108 -9.42 14.88 3.64
CA ILE A 108 -8.44 14.27 4.54
C ILE A 108 -7.99 15.35 5.52
N ALA A 109 -8.13 15.08 6.82
CA ALA A 109 -7.60 15.94 7.87
C ALA A 109 -6.08 15.71 8.08
N PRO A 110 -5.32 16.73 8.55
CA PRO A 110 -3.94 16.53 8.99
C PRO A 110 -3.80 15.42 10.03
N GLY A 111 -2.87 14.49 9.79
CA GLY A 111 -2.62 13.36 10.66
C GLY A 111 -3.67 12.24 10.63
N GLU A 112 -4.62 12.28 9.70
CA GLU A 112 -5.59 11.21 9.48
C GLU A 112 -4.91 9.94 8.95
N ARG A 113 -5.38 8.77 9.39
CA ARG A 113 -4.93 7.47 8.90
C ARG A 113 -5.53 7.20 7.53
N VAL A 114 -4.71 7.24 6.47
CA VAL A 114 -5.15 7.19 5.07
C VAL A 114 -4.89 5.86 4.39
N ALA A 115 -3.91 5.10 4.86
CA ALA A 115 -3.52 3.82 4.30
C ALA A 115 -2.96 2.90 5.40
N GLN A 116 -2.54 1.70 5.02
CA GLN A 116 -1.90 0.75 5.91
C GLN A 116 -0.70 0.09 5.21
N LEU A 117 0.38 -0.11 5.97
CA LEU A 117 1.67 -0.63 5.53
C LEU A 117 1.87 -2.06 6.05
N CYS A 118 2.07 -3.01 5.14
CA CYS A 118 2.41 -4.39 5.47
C CYS A 118 3.82 -4.71 4.98
N ILE A 119 4.65 -5.34 5.81
CA ILE A 119 5.95 -5.89 5.39
C ILE A 119 5.77 -7.37 5.11
N ALA A 120 6.16 -7.80 3.91
CA ALA A 120 5.99 -9.18 3.46
C ALA A 120 7.30 -9.73 2.88
N PRO A 121 7.50 -11.07 2.93
CA PRO A 121 8.58 -11.71 2.19
C PRO A 121 8.31 -11.64 0.68
N VAL A 122 9.37 -11.53 -0.12
CA VAL A 122 9.29 -11.52 -1.57
C VAL A 122 10.41 -12.37 -2.18
N TRP A 123 10.11 -13.01 -3.29
CA TRP A 123 11.08 -13.71 -4.10
C TRP A 123 11.23 -13.02 -5.47
N GLN A 124 12.46 -12.93 -5.92
CA GLN A 124 12.74 -12.53 -7.30
C GLN A 124 12.79 -13.79 -8.17
N ALA A 125 11.98 -13.83 -9.22
CA ALA A 125 11.96 -14.92 -10.16
C ALA A 125 13.09 -14.80 -11.20
N ALA A 126 13.80 -15.89 -11.45
CA ALA A 126 14.63 -16.03 -12.65
C ALA A 126 13.75 -16.55 -13.79
N PHE A 127 13.42 -15.69 -14.75
CA PHE A 127 12.63 -16.09 -15.93
C PHE A 127 13.51 -16.84 -16.92
N VAL A 128 13.20 -18.12 -17.12
CA VAL A 128 13.92 -19.01 -18.05
C VAL A 128 12.96 -19.38 -19.19
N PRO A 129 13.37 -19.18 -20.46
CA PRO A 129 12.53 -19.57 -21.58
C PRO A 129 12.39 -21.11 -21.65
N ALA A 130 11.18 -21.58 -21.89
CA ALA A 130 10.88 -22.98 -22.12
C ALA A 130 10.09 -23.14 -23.44
N PRO A 131 10.38 -24.12 -24.29
CA PRO A 131 9.63 -24.36 -25.53
C PRO A 131 8.15 -24.63 -25.28
N THR A 132 7.83 -25.33 -24.18
CA THR A 132 6.48 -25.64 -23.72
C THR A 132 6.43 -25.60 -22.22
N LEU A 133 5.25 -25.34 -21.65
CA LEU A 133 4.98 -25.48 -20.23
C LEU A 133 4.31 -26.85 -19.97
N ASN A 134 4.41 -27.34 -18.76
CA ASN A 134 3.77 -28.58 -18.36
C ASN A 134 2.25 -28.50 -18.51
N GLU A 135 1.62 -29.57 -18.96
CA GLU A 135 0.18 -29.71 -18.99
C GLU A 135 -0.40 -29.81 -17.57
N THR A 136 -1.57 -29.22 -17.37
CA THR A 136 -2.32 -29.30 -16.12
C THR A 136 -3.78 -29.58 -16.42
N GLU A 137 -4.53 -30.10 -15.44
CA GLU A 137 -5.98 -30.32 -15.57
C GLU A 137 -6.73 -29.03 -15.92
N ARG A 138 -6.28 -27.88 -15.40
CA ARG A 138 -6.85 -26.56 -15.69
C ARG A 138 -6.50 -26.05 -17.09
N GLY A 139 -5.32 -26.40 -17.61
CA GLY A 139 -4.79 -25.89 -18.90
C GLY A 139 -4.86 -24.39 -19.01
N GLU A 140 -5.43 -23.88 -20.10
CA GLU A 140 -5.62 -22.46 -20.40
C GLU A 140 -6.88 -21.85 -19.74
N GLY A 141 -7.64 -22.63 -18.98
CA GLY A 141 -8.88 -22.18 -18.34
C GLY A 141 -8.68 -21.01 -17.37
N GLY A 142 -9.29 -19.89 -17.64
CA GLY A 142 -9.24 -18.66 -16.83
C GLY A 142 -10.50 -17.83 -17.00
N PHE A 143 -10.54 -16.63 -16.39
CA PHE A 143 -11.60 -15.63 -16.55
C PHE A 143 -13.04 -16.17 -16.34
N GLY A 144 -13.23 -17.08 -15.37
CA GLY A 144 -14.52 -17.70 -15.04
C GLY A 144 -14.80 -19.00 -15.78
N SER A 145 -13.80 -19.64 -16.43
CA SER A 145 -13.97 -20.93 -17.13
C SER A 145 -14.44 -22.08 -16.23
N THR A 146 -14.29 -21.97 -14.90
CA THR A 146 -14.72 -22.98 -13.91
C THR A 146 -16.18 -22.81 -13.47
N GLY A 147 -16.94 -21.90 -14.10
CA GLY A 147 -18.36 -21.63 -13.79
C GLY A 147 -18.57 -20.69 -12.60
N LYS A 148 -19.85 -20.44 -12.31
CA LYS A 148 -20.31 -19.73 -11.11
C LYS A 148 -20.61 -20.73 -10.00
#